data_f9a1aae49e5f94cd37097ee1401c5606
#
_entry.id   f9a1aae49e5f94cd37097ee1401c5606
#
_cell.length_a   1.000
_cell.length_b   1.000
_cell.length_c   1.000
_cell.angle_alpha   90.00
_cell.angle_beta   90.00
_cell.angle_gamma   90.00
#
_symmetry.space_group_name_H-M   'P 1'
#
loop_
_entity.id
_entity.type
_entity.pdbx_description
1 polymer ?
#
loop_
_entity_poly.entity_id
_entity_poly.type
_entity_poly.pdbx_seq_one_letter_code
_entity_poly.pdbx_strand_id
1 'polypeptide(L)'
;MTLKLLDHVELLTQHRDTALLDRSVISSLKELLGVERVRLIELCRLDGVLYFSISAWNEEDRIFSPADLAEISELQPLDGYAGAREAIAEHRVIQAQRDNRYLTWFPAHAGDTPIACFELEHESALDEHQSDLAAGIIGLYRNYRTLLEDSQQDTLTGLANRKTFDRSLAHFLSSASDTDDAGKFADESGEGIAERRHAPAANHWLAVLDIDHFKRVNDRFGHLYGDEVLILVG
;
A
#
# COMPACT_ATOMS: atom_id res chain seq x y z
N MET A 1 -14.52 -11.78 -23.17
CA MET A 1 -14.44 -11.56 -21.72
C MET A 1 -13.38 -12.43 -21.04
N THR A 2 -13.39 -13.74 -21.21
CA THR A 2 -12.45 -14.66 -20.55
C THR A 2 -10.95 -14.39 -20.86
N LEU A 3 -10.59 -14.05 -22.10
CA LEU A 3 -9.21 -13.72 -22.48
C LEU A 3 -8.71 -12.46 -21.74
N LYS A 4 -9.52 -11.40 -21.67
CA LYS A 4 -9.15 -10.19 -20.94
C LYS A 4 -8.93 -10.44 -19.44
N LEU A 5 -9.72 -11.31 -18.82
CA LEU A 5 -9.54 -11.65 -17.41
C LEU A 5 -8.20 -12.36 -17.16
N LEU A 6 -7.79 -13.27 -18.04
CA LEU A 6 -6.49 -13.95 -17.91
C LEU A 6 -5.31 -12.98 -18.04
N ASP A 7 -5.40 -12.01 -18.94
CA ASP A 7 -4.38 -10.97 -19.12
C ASP A 7 -4.25 -10.14 -17.83
N HIS A 8 -5.36 -9.80 -17.15
CA HIS A 8 -5.33 -9.09 -15.87
C HIS A 8 -4.78 -9.94 -14.73
N VAL A 9 -5.06 -11.24 -14.70
CA VAL A 9 -4.48 -12.18 -13.73
C VAL A 9 -2.96 -12.25 -13.92
N GLU A 10 -2.49 -12.37 -15.16
CA GLU A 10 -1.06 -12.36 -15.48
C GLU A 10 -0.41 -11.05 -15.04
N LEU A 11 -1.03 -9.91 -15.37
CA LEU A 11 -0.57 -8.59 -14.97
C LEU A 11 -0.41 -8.45 -13.45
N LEU A 12 -1.40 -8.90 -12.66
CA LEU A 12 -1.34 -8.86 -11.21
C LEU A 12 -0.22 -9.74 -10.63
N THR A 13 0.02 -10.92 -11.21
CA THR A 13 0.96 -11.91 -10.65
C THR A 13 2.40 -11.74 -11.11
N GLN A 14 2.69 -10.89 -12.09
CA GLN A 14 4.07 -10.64 -12.54
C GLN A 14 4.86 -9.67 -11.68
N HIS A 15 4.16 -8.82 -10.88
CA HIS A 15 4.80 -7.81 -10.06
C HIS A 15 5.48 -8.43 -8.83
N ARG A 16 6.63 -7.86 -8.47
CA ARG A 16 7.37 -8.21 -7.25
C ARG A 16 7.49 -7.03 -6.28
N ASP A 17 6.64 -6.06 -6.50
CA ASP A 17 6.57 -4.82 -5.73
C ASP A 17 5.10 -4.52 -5.44
N THR A 18 4.79 -4.16 -4.18
CA THR A 18 3.43 -3.92 -3.73
C THR A 18 2.82 -2.68 -4.39
N ALA A 19 3.59 -1.63 -4.62
CA ALA A 19 3.08 -0.42 -5.27
C ALA A 19 2.66 -0.68 -6.72
N LEU A 20 3.41 -1.50 -7.47
CA LEU A 20 3.03 -1.92 -8.81
C LEU A 20 1.80 -2.84 -8.80
N LEU A 21 1.70 -3.73 -7.81
CA LEU A 21 0.53 -4.58 -7.62
C LEU A 21 -0.72 -3.74 -7.34
N ASP A 22 -0.62 -2.73 -6.47
CA ASP A 22 -1.70 -1.81 -6.11
C ASP A 22 -2.22 -1.04 -7.34
N ARG A 23 -1.31 -0.55 -8.18
CA ARG A 23 -1.69 0.13 -9.44
C ARG A 23 -2.36 -0.82 -10.41
N SER A 24 -1.88 -2.05 -10.52
CA SER A 24 -2.43 -3.06 -11.44
C SER A 24 -3.82 -3.53 -11.04
N VAL A 25 -4.10 -3.70 -9.74
CA VAL A 25 -5.44 -4.09 -9.29
C VAL A 25 -6.46 -2.97 -9.54
N ILE A 26 -6.09 -1.69 -9.34
CA ILE A 26 -6.96 -0.56 -9.65
C ILE A 26 -7.28 -0.51 -11.14
N SER A 27 -6.26 -0.65 -12.01
CA SER A 27 -6.46 -0.72 -13.47
C SER A 27 -7.40 -1.85 -13.85
N SER A 28 -7.19 -3.04 -13.27
CA SER A 28 -7.99 -4.22 -13.54
C SER A 28 -9.46 -4.05 -13.12
N LEU A 29 -9.70 -3.53 -11.92
CA LEU A 29 -11.06 -3.26 -11.44
C LEU A 29 -11.76 -2.22 -12.29
N LYS A 30 -11.08 -1.11 -12.62
CA LYS A 30 -11.63 -0.06 -13.47
C LYS A 30 -12.01 -0.61 -14.85
N GLU A 31 -11.10 -1.31 -15.52
CA GLU A 31 -11.31 -1.77 -16.90
C GLU A 31 -12.36 -2.87 -17.00
N LEU A 32 -12.36 -3.83 -16.06
CA LEU A 32 -13.26 -4.98 -16.12
C LEU A 32 -14.68 -4.67 -15.65
N LEU A 33 -14.83 -3.73 -14.70
CA LEU A 33 -16.14 -3.36 -14.14
C LEU A 33 -16.72 -2.11 -14.77
N GLY A 34 -15.90 -1.29 -15.45
CA GLY A 34 -16.34 -0.02 -16.02
C GLY A 34 -16.71 1.02 -14.95
N VAL A 35 -16.11 0.94 -13.77
CA VAL A 35 -16.35 1.90 -12.68
C VAL A 35 -15.55 3.19 -12.90
N GLU A 36 -16.05 4.31 -12.37
CA GLU A 36 -15.40 5.61 -12.58
C GLU A 36 -14.17 5.79 -11.70
N ARG A 37 -14.30 5.44 -10.43
CA ARG A 37 -13.23 5.59 -9.45
C ARG A 37 -13.03 4.33 -8.65
N VAL A 38 -11.78 3.99 -8.45
CA VAL A 38 -11.33 2.95 -7.53
C VAL A 38 -10.31 3.57 -6.60
N ARG A 39 -10.47 3.35 -5.29
CA ARG A 39 -9.48 3.71 -4.27
C ARG A 39 -9.08 2.46 -3.51
N LEU A 40 -7.79 2.29 -3.33
CA LEU A 40 -7.23 1.29 -2.44
C LEU A 40 -6.90 1.96 -1.09
N ILE A 41 -7.59 1.53 -0.08
CA ILE A 41 -7.47 1.98 1.30
C ILE A 41 -6.64 0.93 2.03
N GLU A 42 -5.43 1.29 2.41
CA GLU A 42 -4.55 0.43 3.21
C GLU A 42 -4.85 0.61 4.69
N LEU A 43 -4.78 -0.48 5.45
CA LEU A 43 -5.15 -0.52 6.86
C LEU A 43 -3.95 -0.90 7.70
N CYS A 44 -3.78 -0.21 8.81
CA CYS A 44 -2.80 -0.57 9.82
C CYS A 44 -3.37 -0.43 11.23
N ARG A 45 -2.88 -1.24 12.16
CA ARG A 45 -3.27 -1.19 13.56
C ARG A 45 -2.15 -0.64 14.41
N LEU A 46 -2.40 0.49 15.10
CA LEU A 46 -1.47 1.10 16.03
C LEU A 46 -2.16 1.22 17.40
N ASP A 47 -1.53 0.73 18.44
CA ASP A 47 -2.04 0.76 19.84
C ASP A 47 -3.49 0.26 19.97
N GLY A 48 -3.86 -0.76 19.20
CA GLY A 48 -5.21 -1.34 19.18
C GLY A 48 -6.23 -0.59 18.33
N VAL A 49 -5.91 0.61 17.85
CA VAL A 49 -6.77 1.43 16.97
C VAL A 49 -6.45 1.12 15.51
N LEU A 50 -7.49 1.02 14.69
CA LEU A 50 -7.36 0.81 13.26
C LEU A 50 -7.31 2.16 12.53
N TYR A 51 -6.25 2.36 11.78
CA TYR A 51 -6.00 3.53 10.93
C TYR A 51 -6.06 3.13 9.47
N PHE A 52 -6.29 4.11 8.61
CA PHE A 52 -6.24 3.93 7.18
C PHE A 52 -5.43 5.03 6.49
N SER A 53 -4.92 4.70 5.33
CA SER A 53 -4.37 5.64 4.34
C SER A 53 -4.79 5.21 2.93
N ILE A 54 -4.82 6.14 1.99
CA ILE A 54 -5.08 5.80 0.59
C ILE A 54 -3.73 5.50 -0.06
N SER A 55 -3.51 4.24 -0.47
CA SER A 55 -2.25 3.80 -1.08
C SER A 55 -2.22 3.95 -2.59
N ALA A 56 -3.38 3.88 -3.25
CA ALA A 56 -3.50 4.13 -4.68
C ALA A 56 -4.95 4.47 -5.07
N TRP A 57 -5.11 5.25 -6.16
CA TRP A 57 -6.43 5.58 -6.72
C TRP A 57 -6.32 5.93 -8.20
N ASN A 58 -7.45 5.92 -8.92
CA ASN A 58 -7.50 6.49 -10.25
C ASN A 58 -8.26 7.83 -10.26
N GLU A 59 -7.80 8.74 -11.11
CA GLU A 59 -8.55 9.91 -11.57
C GLU A 59 -8.57 9.86 -13.10
N GLU A 60 -9.77 9.85 -13.67
CA GLU A 60 -9.95 9.58 -15.10
C GLU A 60 -9.21 8.30 -15.52
N ASP A 61 -8.28 8.40 -16.47
CA ASP A 61 -7.50 7.28 -16.99
C ASP A 61 -6.10 7.13 -16.36
N ARG A 62 -5.77 7.96 -15.37
CA ARG A 62 -4.48 7.91 -14.68
C ARG A 62 -4.62 7.28 -13.31
N ILE A 63 -3.61 6.52 -12.92
CA ILE A 63 -3.52 5.92 -11.59
C ILE A 63 -2.42 6.64 -10.83
N PHE A 64 -2.75 7.04 -9.61
CA PHE A 64 -1.89 7.78 -8.69
C PHE A 64 -1.62 6.97 -7.44
N SER A 65 -0.52 7.31 -6.81
CA SER A 65 -0.16 6.92 -5.44
C SER A 65 0.38 8.16 -4.71
N PRO A 66 0.48 8.16 -3.37
CA PRO A 66 1.06 9.28 -2.63
C PRO A 66 2.47 9.65 -3.11
N ALA A 67 3.27 8.67 -3.53
CA ALA A 67 4.60 8.90 -4.07
C ALA A 67 4.61 9.74 -5.36
N ASP A 68 3.56 9.65 -6.19
CA ASP A 68 3.45 10.43 -7.43
C ASP A 68 3.20 11.93 -7.15
N LEU A 69 2.66 12.25 -5.98
CA LEU A 69 2.32 13.63 -5.57
C LEU A 69 3.33 14.23 -4.59
N ALA A 70 4.39 13.49 -4.22
CA ALA A 70 5.31 13.84 -3.13
C ALA A 70 4.59 14.15 -1.80
N GLU A 71 3.41 13.57 -1.61
CA GLU A 71 2.60 13.71 -0.41
C GLU A 71 2.87 12.54 0.54
N ILE A 72 2.98 12.86 1.82
CA ILE A 72 2.96 11.83 2.86
C ILE A 72 1.50 11.47 3.07
N SER A 73 1.12 10.22 2.81
CA SER A 73 -0.20 9.72 3.12
C SER A 73 -0.41 9.76 4.64
N GLU A 74 -1.22 10.71 5.12
CA GLU A 74 -1.54 10.81 6.54
C GLU A 74 -2.40 9.63 6.97
N LEU A 75 -1.99 8.99 8.06
CA LEU A 75 -2.80 7.97 8.73
C LEU A 75 -3.98 8.62 9.44
N GLN A 76 -5.18 8.18 9.09
CA GLN A 76 -6.42 8.68 9.68
C GLN A 76 -7.14 7.55 10.43
N PRO A 77 -7.78 7.82 11.58
CA PRO A 77 -8.59 6.82 12.26
C PRO A 77 -9.73 6.34 11.36
N LEU A 78 -9.92 5.03 11.26
CA LEU A 78 -10.98 4.44 10.42
C LEU A 78 -12.39 4.82 10.86
N ASP A 79 -12.58 5.24 12.10
CA ASP A 79 -13.88 5.62 12.65
C ASP A 79 -14.59 6.73 11.86
N GLY A 80 -13.82 7.61 11.22
CA GLY A 80 -14.36 8.66 10.34
C GLY A 80 -14.85 8.16 8.97
N TYR A 81 -14.58 6.89 8.61
CA TYR A 81 -14.87 6.35 7.28
C TYR A 81 -15.91 5.22 7.33
N ALA A 82 -17.17 5.61 7.53
CA ALA A 82 -18.28 4.71 7.91
C ALA A 82 -18.44 3.48 6.98
N GLY A 83 -18.43 3.66 5.66
CA GLY A 83 -18.62 2.54 4.70
C GLY A 83 -17.50 1.51 4.76
N ALA A 84 -16.25 1.96 4.76
CA ALA A 84 -15.09 1.07 4.87
C ALA A 84 -15.07 0.38 6.24
N ARG A 85 -15.35 1.12 7.33
CA ARG A 85 -15.43 0.57 8.68
C ARG A 85 -16.47 -0.54 8.80
N GLU A 86 -17.67 -0.33 8.27
CA GLU A 86 -18.75 -1.32 8.29
C GLU A 86 -18.36 -2.57 7.49
N ALA A 87 -17.84 -2.39 6.27
CA ALA A 87 -17.41 -3.49 5.42
C ALA A 87 -16.33 -4.36 6.10
N ILE A 88 -15.36 -3.72 6.75
CA ILE A 88 -14.26 -4.40 7.46
C ILE A 88 -14.78 -5.12 8.69
N ALA A 89 -15.63 -4.48 9.51
CA ALA A 89 -16.13 -5.07 10.74
C ALA A 89 -17.08 -6.26 10.50
N GLU A 90 -17.86 -6.22 9.42
CA GLU A 90 -18.83 -7.24 9.08
C GLU A 90 -18.29 -8.30 8.10
N HIS A 91 -17.03 -8.14 7.63
CA HIS A 91 -16.38 -9.04 6.66
C HIS A 91 -17.21 -9.24 5.37
N ARG A 92 -17.97 -8.24 4.97
CA ARG A 92 -18.84 -8.30 3.78
C ARG A 92 -18.77 -7.03 2.94
N VAL A 93 -19.18 -7.17 1.70
CA VAL A 93 -19.34 -6.03 0.79
C VAL A 93 -20.48 -5.15 1.28
N ILE A 94 -20.21 -3.85 1.38
CA ILE A 94 -21.19 -2.82 1.70
C ILE A 94 -21.40 -1.96 0.48
N GLN A 95 -22.64 -1.65 0.16
CA GLN A 95 -23.02 -0.72 -0.89
C GLN A 95 -23.92 0.37 -0.34
N ALA A 96 -23.65 1.61 -0.69
CA ALA A 96 -24.46 2.76 -0.32
C ALA A 96 -24.63 3.69 -1.52
N GLN A 97 -25.76 4.41 -1.56
CA GLN A 97 -25.99 5.48 -2.51
C GLN A 97 -25.76 6.82 -1.84
N ARG A 98 -24.96 7.67 -2.47
CA ARG A 98 -24.67 9.01 -2.04
C ARG A 98 -24.60 9.95 -3.24
N ASP A 99 -25.30 11.09 -3.17
CA ASP A 99 -25.29 12.16 -4.18
C ASP A 99 -25.50 11.66 -5.62
N ASN A 100 -26.48 10.75 -5.82
CA ASN A 100 -26.80 10.10 -7.08
C ASN A 100 -25.71 9.18 -7.63
N ARG A 101 -24.75 8.78 -6.80
CA ARG A 101 -23.70 7.79 -7.10
C ARG A 101 -23.78 6.63 -6.15
N TYR A 102 -23.24 5.50 -6.57
CA TYR A 102 -23.10 4.31 -5.74
C TYR A 102 -21.64 4.18 -5.28
N LEU A 103 -21.45 3.90 -4.01
CA LEU A 103 -20.17 3.56 -3.41
C LEU A 103 -20.25 2.12 -2.91
N THR A 104 -19.29 1.30 -3.30
CA THR A 104 -19.20 -0.09 -2.86
C THR A 104 -17.85 -0.34 -2.22
N TRP A 105 -17.85 -0.87 -1.02
CA TRP A 105 -16.65 -1.20 -0.25
C TRP A 105 -16.45 -2.70 -0.18
N PHE A 106 -15.28 -3.16 -0.67
CA PHE A 106 -14.85 -4.55 -0.64
C PHE A 106 -13.71 -4.69 0.37
N PRO A 107 -13.92 -5.33 1.53
CA PRO A 107 -12.86 -5.53 2.50
C PRO A 107 -11.95 -6.68 2.07
N ALA A 108 -10.65 -6.54 2.33
CA ALA A 108 -9.65 -7.58 2.15
C ALA A 108 -9.00 -7.92 3.49
N HIS A 109 -9.09 -9.20 3.88
CA HIS A 109 -8.55 -9.72 5.13
C HIS A 109 -7.54 -10.84 4.88
N ALA A 110 -6.43 -10.85 5.62
CA ALA A 110 -5.52 -11.99 5.73
C ALA A 110 -5.87 -12.74 7.04
N GLY A 111 -6.60 -13.86 6.92
CA GLY A 111 -7.26 -14.46 8.08
C GLY A 111 -8.26 -13.47 8.71
N ASP A 112 -8.10 -13.20 10.01
CA ASP A 112 -8.95 -12.24 10.75
C ASP A 112 -8.40 -10.80 10.71
N THR A 113 -7.22 -10.58 10.09
CA THR A 113 -6.58 -9.26 10.07
C THR A 113 -7.01 -8.50 8.83
N PRO A 114 -7.65 -7.34 8.96
CA PRO A 114 -7.94 -6.48 7.83
C PRO A 114 -6.66 -5.84 7.30
N ILE A 115 -6.39 -5.99 6.01
CA ILE A 115 -5.19 -5.47 5.35
C ILE A 115 -5.50 -4.30 4.40
N ALA A 116 -6.68 -4.33 3.77
CA ALA A 116 -7.09 -3.30 2.83
C ALA A 116 -8.62 -3.23 2.70
N CYS A 117 -9.10 -2.15 2.11
CA CYS A 117 -10.48 -2.02 1.64
C CYS A 117 -10.47 -1.32 0.28
N PHE A 118 -11.21 -1.84 -0.68
CA PHE A 118 -11.38 -1.20 -1.98
C PHE A 118 -12.69 -0.43 -2.00
N GLU A 119 -12.64 0.85 -2.31
CA GLU A 119 -13.81 1.66 -2.56
C GLU A 119 -13.99 1.86 -4.07
N LEU A 120 -15.15 1.49 -4.58
CA LEU A 120 -15.53 1.66 -5.97
C LEU A 120 -16.68 2.66 -6.07
N GLU A 121 -16.51 3.69 -6.90
CA GLU A 121 -17.54 4.68 -7.22
C GLU A 121 -18.07 4.46 -8.64
N HIS A 122 -19.39 4.42 -8.79
CA HIS A 122 -20.03 4.13 -10.06
C HIS A 122 -21.43 4.77 -10.18
N GLU A 123 -21.94 4.92 -11.41
CA GLU A 123 -23.21 5.58 -11.69
C GLU A 123 -24.44 4.70 -11.34
N SER A 124 -24.30 3.39 -11.49
CA SER A 124 -25.38 2.42 -11.23
C SER A 124 -24.91 1.35 -10.27
N ALA A 125 -25.81 0.78 -9.47
CA ALA A 125 -25.47 -0.31 -8.55
C ALA A 125 -24.74 -1.44 -9.31
N LEU A 126 -23.68 -2.00 -8.71
CA LEU A 126 -23.05 -3.21 -9.25
C LEU A 126 -24.05 -4.36 -9.21
N ASP A 127 -24.16 -5.07 -10.32
CA ASP A 127 -24.92 -6.30 -10.36
C ASP A 127 -24.15 -7.45 -9.65
N GLU A 128 -24.81 -8.59 -9.48
CA GLU A 128 -24.23 -9.76 -8.80
C GLU A 128 -22.96 -10.24 -9.52
N HIS A 129 -22.98 -10.29 -10.87
CA HIS A 129 -21.83 -10.72 -11.64
C HIS A 129 -20.63 -9.77 -11.53
N GLN A 130 -20.88 -8.47 -11.56
CA GLN A 130 -19.84 -7.44 -11.35
C GLN A 130 -19.27 -7.52 -9.95
N SER A 131 -20.12 -7.72 -8.94
CA SER A 131 -19.70 -7.87 -7.55
C SER A 131 -18.84 -9.12 -7.34
N ASP A 132 -19.23 -10.25 -7.92
CA ASP A 132 -18.46 -11.50 -7.85
C ASP A 132 -17.11 -11.37 -8.57
N LEU A 133 -17.09 -10.70 -9.72
CA LEU A 133 -15.85 -10.44 -10.46
C LEU A 133 -14.90 -9.56 -9.64
N ALA A 134 -15.42 -8.47 -9.05
CA ALA A 134 -14.64 -7.61 -8.16
C ALA A 134 -14.07 -8.40 -6.97
N ALA A 135 -14.90 -9.19 -6.30
CA ALA A 135 -14.50 -10.02 -5.17
C ALA A 135 -13.41 -11.03 -5.57
N GLY A 136 -13.51 -11.63 -6.76
CA GLY A 136 -12.51 -12.55 -7.31
C GLY A 136 -11.16 -11.87 -7.54
N ILE A 137 -11.15 -10.69 -8.17
CA ILE A 137 -9.93 -9.90 -8.44
C ILE A 137 -9.28 -9.44 -7.11
N ILE A 138 -10.08 -8.95 -6.17
CA ILE A 138 -9.62 -8.51 -4.85
C ILE A 138 -9.10 -9.71 -4.03
N GLY A 139 -9.74 -10.86 -4.15
CA GLY A 139 -9.26 -12.11 -3.55
C GLY A 139 -7.89 -12.53 -4.07
N LEU A 140 -7.67 -12.42 -5.40
CA LEU A 140 -6.37 -12.68 -6.02
C LEU A 140 -5.31 -11.67 -5.55
N TYR A 141 -5.62 -10.38 -5.56
CA TYR A 141 -4.76 -9.32 -5.03
C TYR A 141 -4.34 -9.61 -3.60
N ARG A 142 -5.30 -9.89 -2.71
CA ARG A 142 -5.04 -10.22 -1.31
C ARG A 142 -4.06 -11.39 -1.16
N ASN A 143 -4.32 -12.49 -1.86
CA ASN A 143 -3.48 -13.69 -1.76
C ASN A 143 -2.05 -13.39 -2.26
N TYR A 144 -1.95 -12.65 -3.36
CA TYR A 144 -0.65 -12.33 -3.94
C TYR A 144 0.12 -11.30 -3.11
N ARG A 145 -0.58 -10.30 -2.54
CA ARG A 145 0.00 -9.34 -1.60
C ARG A 145 0.60 -10.04 -0.38
N THR A 146 -0.14 -10.95 0.25
CA THR A 146 0.36 -11.73 1.39
C THR A 146 1.62 -12.52 1.02
N LEU A 147 1.64 -13.19 -0.14
CA LEU A 147 2.84 -13.89 -0.63
C LEU A 147 4.02 -12.95 -0.86
N LEU A 148 3.79 -11.74 -1.36
CA LEU A 148 4.85 -10.73 -1.53
C LEU A 148 5.39 -10.28 -0.18
N GLU A 149 4.53 -9.98 0.78
CA GLU A 149 4.89 -9.55 2.14
C GLU A 149 5.72 -10.63 2.84
N ASP A 150 5.27 -11.88 2.81
CA ASP A 150 6.01 -13.02 3.36
C ASP A 150 7.40 -13.17 2.71
N SER A 151 7.49 -12.94 1.39
CA SER A 151 8.78 -13.01 0.66
C SER A 151 9.73 -11.84 0.96
N GLN A 152 9.23 -10.76 1.54
CA GLN A 152 9.98 -9.53 1.84
C GLN A 152 10.46 -9.47 3.28
N GLN A 153 9.98 -10.35 4.14
CA GLN A 153 10.36 -10.43 5.54
C GLN A 153 11.35 -11.56 5.80
N ASP A 154 12.11 -11.40 6.85
CA ASP A 154 12.90 -12.47 7.44
C ASP A 154 12.00 -13.37 8.29
N THR A 155 12.04 -14.67 8.05
CA THR A 155 11.10 -15.63 8.65
C THR A 155 11.29 -15.79 10.16
N LEU A 156 12.44 -15.40 10.70
CA LEU A 156 12.73 -15.53 12.13
C LEU A 156 12.28 -14.28 12.91
N THR A 157 12.64 -13.11 12.40
CA THR A 157 12.47 -11.84 13.10
C THR A 157 11.24 -11.04 12.65
N GLY A 158 10.68 -11.34 11.47
CA GLY A 158 9.62 -10.56 10.85
C GLY A 158 10.07 -9.22 10.27
N LEU A 159 11.34 -8.85 10.44
CA LEU A 159 11.89 -7.64 9.85
C LEU A 159 12.02 -7.75 8.33
N ALA A 160 12.12 -6.61 7.65
CA ALA A 160 12.45 -6.61 6.23
C ALA A 160 13.75 -7.38 5.97
N ASN A 161 13.70 -8.36 5.08
CA ASN A 161 14.91 -9.09 4.73
C ASN A 161 15.91 -8.20 3.97
N ARG A 162 17.16 -8.63 3.88
CA ARG A 162 18.24 -7.86 3.24
C ARG A 162 17.87 -7.34 1.86
N LYS A 163 17.22 -8.16 1.04
CA LYS A 163 16.86 -7.78 -0.33
C LYS A 163 15.81 -6.66 -0.37
N THR A 164 14.88 -6.69 0.56
CA THR A 164 13.85 -5.65 0.72
C THR A 164 14.49 -4.37 1.22
N PHE A 165 15.37 -4.46 2.22
CA PHE A 165 16.13 -3.32 2.73
C PHE A 165 16.94 -2.63 1.62
N ASP A 166 17.73 -3.40 0.85
CA ASP A 166 18.55 -2.84 -0.24
C ASP A 166 17.70 -2.09 -1.28
N ARG A 167 16.50 -2.61 -1.59
CA ARG A 167 15.56 -1.97 -2.54
C ARG A 167 14.97 -0.69 -1.96
N SER A 168 14.49 -0.73 -0.72
CA SER A 168 13.91 0.42 -0.04
C SER A 168 14.93 1.54 0.11
N LEU A 169 16.17 1.20 0.49
CA LEU A 169 17.25 2.16 0.60
C LEU A 169 17.58 2.81 -0.74
N ALA A 170 17.65 2.03 -1.84
CA ALA A 170 17.89 2.55 -3.18
C ALA A 170 16.77 3.51 -3.61
N HIS A 171 15.52 3.19 -3.32
CA HIS A 171 14.37 4.05 -3.59
C HIS A 171 14.44 5.37 -2.80
N PHE A 172 14.76 5.29 -1.50
CA PHE A 172 14.96 6.47 -0.67
C PHE A 172 16.05 7.40 -1.20
N LEU A 173 17.18 6.82 -1.59
CA LEU A 173 18.32 7.60 -2.11
C LEU A 173 17.98 8.24 -3.47
N SER A 174 17.22 7.59 -4.34
CA SER A 174 16.82 8.15 -5.63
C SER A 174 15.80 9.30 -5.47
N SER A 175 14.82 9.17 -4.58
CA SER A 175 13.83 10.21 -4.31
C SER A 175 14.44 11.45 -3.62
N ALA A 176 15.49 11.27 -2.82
CA ALA A 176 16.22 12.37 -2.19
C ALA A 176 17.06 13.17 -3.20
N SER A 177 17.55 12.55 -4.28
CA SER A 177 18.34 13.24 -5.31
C SER A 177 17.48 14.09 -6.25
N ASP A 178 16.22 13.73 -6.49
CA ASP A 178 15.32 14.50 -7.36
C ASP A 178 14.88 15.84 -6.75
N THR A 179 14.95 15.98 -5.41
CA THR A 179 14.65 17.24 -4.72
C THR A 179 15.77 18.26 -4.78
N ASP A 180 17.03 17.85 -5.00
CA ASP A 180 18.19 18.76 -5.10
C ASP A 180 18.32 19.41 -6.49
N ASP A 181 17.79 18.82 -7.55
CA ASP A 181 17.89 19.33 -8.92
C ASP A 181 16.77 20.32 -9.31
N ALA A 182 15.66 20.35 -8.56
CA ALA A 182 14.57 21.30 -8.77
C ALA A 182 14.93 22.77 -8.40
N GLY A 183 16.10 22.98 -7.79
CA GLY A 183 16.61 24.30 -7.37
C GLY A 183 17.43 25.06 -8.41
N LYS A 184 17.77 24.48 -9.57
CA LYS A 184 18.76 25.07 -10.50
C LYS A 184 18.20 25.77 -11.73
N PHE A 185 16.89 25.86 -11.92
CA PHE A 185 16.31 26.71 -12.99
C PHE A 185 15.69 27.96 -12.37
N ALA A 186 16.53 28.91 -11.96
CA ALA A 186 16.10 30.26 -11.72
C ALA A 186 16.15 30.99 -13.08
N ASP A 187 14.97 31.23 -13.66
CA ASP A 187 14.79 32.11 -14.79
C ASP A 187 14.96 33.59 -14.33
N GLU A 188 15.80 34.33 -15.02
CA GLU A 188 15.99 35.78 -14.83
C GLU A 188 14.83 36.57 -15.47
N SER A 189 13.65 36.50 -14.88
CA SER A 189 12.59 37.48 -15.20
C SER A 189 11.78 37.79 -13.95
N GLY A 190 12.07 38.94 -13.37
CA GLY A 190 11.37 39.45 -12.19
C GLY A 190 9.92 39.77 -12.48
N GLU A 191 9.09 39.34 -11.56
CA GLU A 191 7.85 39.87 -11.02
C GLU A 191 6.91 38.71 -10.62
N GLY A 192 6.67 38.58 -9.34
CA GLY A 192 5.66 37.65 -8.81
C GLY A 192 6.17 36.87 -7.60
N ILE A 193 6.15 37.51 -6.42
CA ILE A 193 6.39 36.84 -5.14
C ILE A 193 5.23 35.89 -4.85
N ALA A 194 5.30 34.69 -5.38
CA ALA A 194 4.59 33.55 -4.80
C ALA A 194 5.55 32.92 -3.77
N GLU A 195 5.28 33.13 -2.50
CA GLU A 195 5.92 32.45 -1.38
C GLU A 195 5.76 30.93 -1.58
N ARG A 196 6.71 30.30 -2.32
CA ARG A 196 6.87 28.85 -2.30
C ARG A 196 7.32 28.50 -0.91
N ARG A 197 6.39 28.05 -0.08
CA ARG A 197 6.72 27.40 1.18
C ARG A 197 7.56 26.18 0.82
N HIS A 198 8.86 26.31 1.02
CA HIS A 198 9.77 25.16 0.99
C HIS A 198 9.31 24.25 2.11
N ALA A 199 8.77 23.08 1.75
CA ALA A 199 8.62 22.02 2.74
C ALA A 199 10.00 21.79 3.37
N PRO A 200 10.12 21.75 4.71
CA PRO A 200 11.40 21.52 5.35
C PRO A 200 11.99 20.24 4.78
N ALA A 201 13.24 20.29 4.32
CA ALA A 201 13.96 19.11 3.84
C ALA A 201 13.86 18.03 4.92
N ALA A 202 13.17 16.93 4.61
CA ALA A 202 13.03 15.82 5.54
C ALA A 202 14.42 15.19 5.73
N ASN A 203 15.01 15.33 6.91
CA ASN A 203 16.26 14.65 7.24
C ASN A 203 15.96 13.18 7.49
N HIS A 204 16.58 12.32 6.72
CA HIS A 204 16.51 10.87 6.92
C HIS A 204 17.71 10.41 7.76
N TRP A 205 17.46 9.50 8.65
CA TRP A 205 18.48 8.91 9.51
C TRP A 205 18.59 7.42 9.27
N LEU A 206 19.79 6.92 9.13
CA LEU A 206 20.08 5.49 9.07
C LEU A 206 20.86 5.11 10.32
N ALA A 207 20.36 4.14 11.06
CA ALA A 207 21.05 3.53 12.17
C ALA A 207 21.45 2.10 11.82
N VAL A 208 22.67 1.71 12.21
CA VAL A 208 23.16 0.34 12.10
C VAL A 208 23.39 -0.18 13.50
N LEU A 209 22.76 -1.31 13.82
CA LEU A 209 22.89 -1.99 15.10
C LEU A 209 23.56 -3.34 14.89
N ASP A 210 24.46 -3.72 15.81
CA ASP A 210 25.10 -5.04 15.83
C ASP A 210 25.07 -5.60 17.26
N ILE A 211 24.91 -6.91 17.39
CA ILE A 211 24.85 -7.57 18.68
C ILE A 211 26.26 -8.00 19.08
N ASP A 212 26.82 -7.34 20.10
CA ASP A 212 28.13 -7.63 20.61
C ASP A 212 28.28 -9.11 21.04
N HIS A 213 29.30 -9.74 20.53
CA HIS A 213 29.62 -11.14 20.84
C HIS A 213 28.52 -12.17 20.55
N PHE A 214 27.62 -11.92 19.58
CA PHE A 214 26.52 -12.83 19.22
C PHE A 214 26.99 -14.27 18.97
N LYS A 215 28.16 -14.44 18.36
CA LYS A 215 28.76 -15.77 18.17
C LYS A 215 28.98 -16.52 19.48
N ARG A 216 29.38 -15.81 20.56
CA ARG A 216 29.58 -16.44 21.89
C ARG A 216 28.27 -16.92 22.49
N VAL A 217 27.15 -16.27 22.19
CA VAL A 217 25.82 -16.72 22.61
C VAL A 217 25.53 -18.07 21.94
N ASN A 218 25.69 -18.14 20.63
CA ASN A 218 25.49 -19.38 19.88
C ASN A 218 26.41 -20.52 20.33
N ASP A 219 27.71 -20.23 20.50
CA ASP A 219 28.70 -21.22 20.92
C ASP A 219 28.45 -21.76 22.34
N ARG A 220 27.91 -20.94 23.23
CA ARG A 220 27.70 -21.29 24.65
C ARG A 220 26.33 -21.90 24.92
N PHE A 221 25.28 -21.40 24.28
CA PHE A 221 23.88 -21.71 24.58
C PHE A 221 23.16 -22.42 23.43
N GLY A 222 23.79 -22.52 22.26
CA GLY A 222 23.20 -23.11 21.06
C GLY A 222 22.43 -22.10 20.20
N HIS A 223 22.17 -22.49 18.94
CA HIS A 223 21.53 -21.64 17.95
C HIS A 223 20.10 -21.26 18.33
N LEU A 224 19.34 -22.11 19.02
CA LEU A 224 17.99 -21.77 19.49
C LEU A 224 17.96 -20.54 20.40
N TYR A 225 18.95 -20.41 21.29
CA TYR A 225 19.08 -19.20 22.12
C TYR A 225 19.50 -17.98 21.30
N GLY A 226 20.35 -18.19 20.29
CA GLY A 226 20.68 -17.11 19.35
C GLY A 226 19.46 -16.62 18.58
N ASP A 227 18.60 -17.51 18.13
CA ASP A 227 17.35 -17.17 17.45
C ASP A 227 16.42 -16.36 18.35
N GLU A 228 16.27 -16.73 19.64
CA GLU A 228 15.50 -15.96 20.63
C GLU A 228 16.07 -14.55 20.84
N VAL A 229 17.39 -14.41 20.84
CA VAL A 229 18.05 -13.09 20.96
C VAL A 229 17.76 -12.24 19.71
N LEU A 230 17.78 -12.83 18.51
CA LEU A 230 17.45 -12.13 17.27
C LEU A 230 15.98 -11.68 17.26
N ILE A 231 15.05 -12.54 17.69
CA ILE A 231 13.63 -12.19 17.82
C ILE A 231 13.41 -11.06 18.83
N LEU A 232 14.17 -11.03 19.92
CA LEU A 232 14.03 -9.99 20.95
C LEU A 232 14.55 -8.62 20.49
N VAL A 233 15.52 -8.59 19.60
CA VAL A 233 16.14 -7.35 19.09
C VAL A 233 15.42 -6.83 17.85
N GLY A 234 14.77 -7.70 17.05
CA GLY A 234 13.99 -7.34 15.85
C GLY A 234 12.58 -6.96 16.18
#